data_889e681f6e98b29872f5b7095674eba6
#
_entry.id   889e681f6e98b29872f5b7095674eba6
#
_cell.length_a   1.000
_cell.length_b   1.000
_cell.length_c   1.000
_cell.angle_alpha   90.00
_cell.angle_beta   90.00
_cell.angle_gamma   90.00
#
_symmetry.space_group_name_H-M   'P 1'
#
loop_
_entity.id
_entity.type
_entity.pdbx_description
1 polymer ?
#
loop_
_entity_poly.entity_id
_entity_poly.type
_entity_poly.pdbx_seq_one_letter_code
_entity_poly.pdbx_strand_id
1 'polypeptide(L)'
;QFEAAGVKTRVVDDLNEARWRKLVWNIPFNGLAIAAGGIATNRLCAIPRLAEEVRALMHEVQFAASRLGFVIPEKFLRQQFDVTPPMGAYRPSSLVDFLAGREVEVEAIWGEPLRRAQAAGAKVPRLERLYASLKKLTAR
;
A
#
# COMPACT_ATOMS: atom_id res chain seq x y z
N GLN A 1 -33.10 -10.79 13.33
CA GLN A 1 -31.82 -11.15 13.96
C GLN A 1 -30.86 -11.79 12.94
N PHE A 2 -31.36 -12.72 12.17
CA PHE A 2 -30.57 -13.38 11.14
C PHE A 2 -30.12 -12.41 10.05
N GLU A 3 -31.03 -11.56 9.60
CA GLU A 3 -30.72 -10.53 8.59
C GLU A 3 -29.77 -9.49 9.11
N ALA A 4 -29.89 -9.07 10.37
CA ALA A 4 -29.02 -8.08 10.99
C ALA A 4 -27.58 -8.59 11.07
N ALA A 5 -27.36 -9.87 11.38
CA ALA A 5 -26.02 -10.47 11.41
C ALA A 5 -25.39 -10.50 10.02
N GLY A 6 -26.18 -10.85 8.98
CA GLY A 6 -25.72 -10.84 7.59
C GLY A 6 -25.34 -9.45 7.10
N VAL A 7 -26.13 -8.43 7.45
CA VAL A 7 -25.87 -7.04 7.10
C VAL A 7 -24.57 -6.56 7.76
N LYS A 8 -24.37 -6.84 9.04
CA LYS A 8 -23.12 -6.46 9.75
C LYS A 8 -21.90 -7.10 9.12
N THR A 9 -21.96 -8.39 8.77
CA THR A 9 -20.85 -9.09 8.11
C THR A 9 -20.51 -8.46 6.76
N ARG A 10 -21.53 -8.12 5.96
CA ARG A 10 -21.36 -7.48 4.67
C ARG A 10 -20.69 -6.12 4.81
N VAL A 11 -21.09 -5.29 5.76
CA VAL A 11 -20.51 -3.97 6.01
C VAL A 11 -19.03 -4.11 6.39
N VAL A 12 -18.68 -5.06 7.25
CA VAL A 12 -17.28 -5.31 7.64
C VAL A 12 -16.46 -5.74 6.44
N ASP A 13 -16.99 -6.65 5.59
CA ASP A 13 -16.28 -7.11 4.40
C ASP A 13 -16.09 -5.97 3.38
N ASP A 14 -17.10 -5.12 3.18
CA ASP A 14 -17.02 -3.97 2.29
C ASP A 14 -15.96 -2.97 2.76
N LEU A 15 -15.87 -2.72 4.06
CA LEU A 15 -14.85 -1.85 4.64
C LEU A 15 -13.45 -2.44 4.47
N ASN A 16 -13.30 -3.74 4.67
CA ASN A 16 -12.02 -4.43 4.48
C ASN A 16 -11.58 -4.39 3.02
N GLU A 17 -12.50 -4.63 2.09
CA GLU A 17 -12.20 -4.55 0.66
C GLU A 17 -11.76 -3.14 0.27
N ALA A 18 -12.49 -2.11 0.73
CA ALA A 18 -12.16 -0.72 0.46
C ALA A 18 -10.76 -0.37 1.01
N ARG A 19 -10.44 -0.88 2.20
CA ARG A 19 -9.11 -0.69 2.81
C ARG A 19 -8.02 -1.30 1.94
N TRP A 20 -8.20 -2.53 1.44
CA TRP A 20 -7.21 -3.18 0.58
C TRP A 20 -7.06 -2.47 -0.76
N ARG A 21 -8.16 -1.95 -1.33
CA ARG A 21 -8.08 -1.12 -2.54
C ARG A 21 -7.25 0.14 -2.30
N LYS A 22 -7.44 0.79 -1.16
CA LYS A 22 -6.65 1.97 -0.79
C LYS A 22 -5.17 1.63 -0.62
N LEU A 23 -4.85 0.47 -0.09
CA LEU A 23 -3.49 0.01 0.11
C LEU A 23 -2.74 -0.23 -1.22
N VAL A 24 -3.45 -0.49 -2.32
CA VAL A 24 -2.84 -0.63 -3.64
C VAL A 24 -2.01 0.60 -4.01
N TRP A 25 -2.48 1.79 -3.64
CA TRP A 25 -1.74 3.04 -3.87
C TRP A 25 -0.85 3.37 -2.67
N ASN A 26 -1.38 3.29 -1.46
CA ASN A 26 -0.68 3.76 -0.26
C ASN A 26 0.60 2.97 0.04
N ILE A 27 0.57 1.66 -0.08
CA ILE A 27 1.76 0.85 0.22
C ILE A 27 2.93 1.22 -0.69
N PRO A 28 2.80 1.15 -2.03
CA PRO A 28 3.95 1.47 -2.88
C PRO A 28 4.32 2.95 -2.86
N PHE A 29 3.37 3.85 -3.05
CA PHE A 29 3.72 5.27 -3.23
C PHE A 29 4.17 5.94 -1.94
N ASN A 30 3.45 5.73 -0.83
CA ASN A 30 3.90 6.27 0.47
C ASN A 30 5.24 5.67 0.89
N GLY A 31 5.38 4.36 0.73
CA GLY A 31 6.57 3.65 1.19
C GLY A 31 7.82 3.97 0.38
N LEU A 32 7.71 3.89 -0.95
CA LEU A 32 8.86 4.15 -1.81
C LEU A 32 9.27 5.62 -1.85
N ALA A 33 8.31 6.53 -1.65
CA ALA A 33 8.64 7.95 -1.52
C ALA A 33 9.67 8.19 -0.39
N ILE A 34 9.54 7.45 0.69
CA ILE A 34 10.49 7.50 1.81
C ILE A 34 11.73 6.65 1.50
N ALA A 35 11.54 5.40 1.13
CA ALA A 35 12.63 4.43 0.97
C ALA A 35 13.58 4.79 -0.17
N ALA A 36 13.09 5.47 -1.21
CA ALA A 36 13.92 5.89 -2.34
C ALA A 36 14.66 7.23 -2.09
N GLY A 37 14.62 7.75 -0.87
CA GLY A 37 15.39 8.93 -0.50
C GLY A 37 14.58 10.21 -0.30
N GLY A 38 13.27 10.09 -0.12
CA GLY A 38 12.41 11.25 0.13
C GLY A 38 12.04 12.00 -1.14
N ILE A 39 11.52 11.27 -2.14
CA ILE A 39 11.19 11.84 -3.45
C ILE A 39 9.68 11.86 -3.70
N ALA A 40 9.25 12.80 -4.54
CA ALA A 40 7.83 12.94 -4.89
C ALA A 40 7.36 11.81 -5.81
N THR A 41 6.04 11.61 -5.88
CA THR A 41 5.44 10.47 -6.59
C THR A 41 5.67 10.50 -8.11
N ASN A 42 5.75 11.67 -8.72
CA ASN A 42 6.04 11.78 -10.17
C ASN A 42 7.41 11.18 -10.52
N ARG A 43 8.37 11.29 -9.62
CA ARG A 43 9.70 10.71 -9.82
C ARG A 43 9.68 9.19 -9.68
N LEU A 44 8.84 8.67 -8.79
CA LEU A 44 8.65 7.22 -8.67
C LEU A 44 8.12 6.63 -9.97
N CYS A 45 7.23 7.36 -10.65
CA CYS A 45 6.67 6.92 -11.93
C CYS A 45 7.65 7.10 -13.09
N ALA A 46 8.53 8.11 -13.02
CA ALA A 46 9.43 8.47 -14.13
C ALA A 46 10.71 7.66 -14.16
N ILE A 47 11.18 7.17 -13.03
CA ILE A 47 12.42 6.37 -12.95
C ILE A 47 12.06 4.90 -13.20
N PRO A 48 12.53 4.28 -14.30
CA PRO A 48 12.05 2.95 -14.70
C PRO A 48 12.13 1.87 -13.62
N ARG A 49 13.22 1.76 -12.90
CA ARG A 49 13.36 0.74 -11.84
C ARG A 49 12.42 0.98 -10.67
N LEU A 50 12.11 2.25 -10.37
CA LEU A 50 11.17 2.58 -9.29
C LEU A 50 9.72 2.36 -9.73
N ALA A 51 9.39 2.71 -10.99
CA ALA A 51 8.08 2.44 -11.56
C ALA A 51 7.79 0.93 -11.57
N GLU A 52 8.78 0.12 -11.92
CA GLU A 52 8.66 -1.34 -11.89
C GLU A 52 8.42 -1.84 -10.47
N GLU A 53 9.14 -1.30 -9.48
CA GLU A 53 8.96 -1.66 -8.07
C GLU A 53 7.56 -1.27 -7.57
N VAL A 54 7.06 -0.08 -7.96
CA VAL A 54 5.70 0.34 -7.64
C VAL A 54 4.70 -0.70 -8.15
N ARG A 55 4.80 -1.08 -9.43
CA ARG A 55 3.89 -2.05 -10.04
C ARG A 55 3.97 -3.41 -9.37
N ALA A 56 5.17 -3.86 -9.05
CA ALA A 56 5.38 -5.14 -8.39
C ALA A 56 4.75 -5.15 -6.98
N LEU A 57 4.88 -4.06 -6.23
CA LEU A 57 4.23 -3.93 -4.93
C LEU A 57 2.71 -3.90 -5.06
N MET A 58 2.17 -3.21 -6.07
CA MET A 58 0.74 -3.22 -6.33
C MET A 58 0.23 -4.65 -6.57
N HIS A 59 0.98 -5.45 -7.32
CA HIS A 59 0.62 -6.85 -7.57
C HIS A 59 0.69 -7.68 -6.29
N GLU A 60 1.64 -7.42 -5.40
CA GLU A 60 1.70 -8.12 -4.11
C GLU A 60 0.50 -7.77 -3.23
N VAL A 61 0.07 -6.51 -3.22
CA VAL A 61 -1.13 -6.08 -2.48
C VAL A 61 -2.37 -6.76 -3.06
N GLN A 62 -2.50 -6.80 -4.39
CA GLN A 62 -3.58 -7.50 -5.09
C GLN A 62 -3.60 -8.98 -4.70
N PHE A 63 -2.45 -9.62 -4.73
CA PHE A 63 -2.33 -11.03 -4.37
C PHE A 63 -2.74 -11.28 -2.90
N ALA A 64 -2.23 -10.47 -1.98
CA ALA A 64 -2.59 -10.58 -0.57
C ALA A 64 -4.11 -10.42 -0.35
N ALA A 65 -4.71 -9.43 -1.01
CA ALA A 65 -6.16 -9.22 -0.95
C ALA A 65 -6.92 -10.45 -1.45
N SER A 66 -6.46 -11.06 -2.54
CA SER A 66 -7.10 -12.26 -3.10
C SER A 66 -7.08 -13.43 -2.11
N ARG A 67 -6.00 -13.57 -1.34
CA ARG A 67 -5.90 -14.62 -0.32
C ARG A 67 -6.87 -14.39 0.83
N LEU A 68 -7.29 -13.15 1.03
CA LEU A 68 -8.29 -12.78 2.03
C LEU A 68 -9.72 -12.76 1.48
N GLY A 69 -9.90 -13.13 0.21
CA GLY A 69 -11.20 -13.20 -0.43
C GLY A 69 -11.64 -11.95 -1.18
N PHE A 70 -10.75 -10.96 -1.36
CA PHE A 70 -11.07 -9.72 -2.06
C PHE A 70 -10.42 -9.70 -3.43
N VAL A 71 -11.25 -9.65 -4.49
CA VAL A 71 -10.75 -9.60 -5.87
C VAL A 71 -10.58 -8.15 -6.28
N ILE A 72 -9.31 -7.74 -6.49
CA ILE A 72 -8.98 -6.40 -6.99
C ILE A 72 -8.58 -6.55 -8.46
N PRO A 73 -9.33 -5.96 -9.40
CA PRO A 73 -9.04 -6.14 -10.83
C PRO A 73 -7.72 -5.49 -11.24
N GLU A 74 -7.07 -6.08 -12.22
CA GLU A 74 -5.84 -5.51 -12.80
C GLU A 74 -6.07 -4.09 -13.33
N LYS A 75 -7.24 -3.84 -13.89
CA LYS A 75 -7.64 -2.51 -14.36
C LYS A 75 -7.54 -1.45 -13.25
N PHE A 76 -7.91 -1.83 -12.02
CA PHE A 76 -7.82 -0.92 -10.87
C PHE A 76 -6.36 -0.55 -10.59
N LEU A 77 -5.46 -1.53 -10.63
CA LEU A 77 -4.03 -1.28 -10.43
C LEU A 77 -3.49 -0.30 -11.47
N ARG A 78 -3.82 -0.52 -12.74
CA ARG A 78 -3.40 0.38 -13.82
C ARG A 78 -3.93 1.79 -13.62
N GLN A 79 -5.19 1.92 -13.21
CA GLN A 79 -5.79 3.23 -12.94
C GLN A 79 -5.07 3.95 -11.80
N GLN A 80 -4.75 3.23 -10.72
CA GLN A 80 -4.03 3.81 -9.59
C GLN A 80 -2.64 4.30 -9.97
N PHE A 81 -1.96 3.57 -10.85
CA PHE A 81 -0.67 4.02 -11.37
C PHE A 81 -0.84 5.25 -12.28
N ASP A 82 -1.76 5.16 -13.24
CA ASP A 82 -1.91 6.16 -14.30
C ASP A 82 -2.39 7.53 -13.80
N VAL A 83 -3.14 7.58 -12.69
CA VAL A 83 -3.58 8.85 -12.12
C VAL A 83 -2.46 9.57 -11.35
N THR A 84 -1.34 8.91 -11.10
CA THR A 84 -0.29 9.46 -10.26
C THR A 84 0.62 10.47 -10.98
N PRO A 85 1.13 10.23 -12.20
CA PRO A 85 1.96 11.22 -12.87
C PRO A 85 1.29 12.60 -13.04
N PRO A 86 -0.02 12.70 -13.37
CA PRO A 86 -0.68 14.00 -13.46
C PRO A 86 -0.73 14.79 -12.14
N MET A 87 -0.53 14.13 -11.00
CA MET A 87 -0.47 14.82 -9.70
C MET A 87 0.78 15.70 -9.57
N GLY A 88 1.74 15.55 -10.48
CA GLY A 88 2.99 16.32 -10.44
C GLY A 88 3.88 15.88 -9.28
N ALA A 89 4.62 16.84 -8.72
CA ALA A 89 5.54 16.58 -7.61
C ALA A 89 4.80 16.42 -6.28
N TYR A 90 3.82 15.52 -6.28
CA TYR A 90 2.99 15.27 -5.09
C TYR A 90 3.79 14.55 -4.00
N ARG A 91 3.66 15.04 -2.78
CA ARG A 91 4.27 14.42 -1.59
C ARG A 91 3.18 13.74 -0.79
N PRO A 92 3.16 12.40 -0.75
CA PRO A 92 2.15 11.70 0.05
C PRO A 92 2.32 11.99 1.54
N SER A 93 1.26 11.79 2.30
CA SER A 93 1.22 12.16 3.73
C SER A 93 2.35 11.56 4.56
N SER A 94 2.69 10.30 4.33
CA SER A 94 3.77 9.65 5.08
C SER A 94 5.12 10.28 4.77
N LEU A 95 5.36 10.69 3.52
CA LEU A 95 6.58 11.40 3.15
C LEU A 95 6.64 12.77 3.83
N VAL A 96 5.52 13.50 3.84
CA VAL A 96 5.45 14.81 4.51
C VAL A 96 5.79 14.66 5.98
N ASP A 97 5.23 13.66 6.65
CA ASP A 97 5.51 13.39 8.07
C ASP A 97 6.96 13.03 8.29
N PHE A 98 7.52 12.18 7.45
CA PHE A 98 8.92 11.75 7.54
C PHE A 98 9.87 12.94 7.39
N LEU A 99 9.66 13.78 6.37
CA LEU A 99 10.52 14.94 6.12
C LEU A 99 10.42 16.00 7.22
N ALA A 100 9.25 16.11 7.86
CA ALA A 100 9.04 17.04 8.97
C ALA A 100 9.50 16.48 10.33
N GLY A 101 10.02 15.26 10.37
CA GLY A 101 10.46 14.63 11.61
C GLY A 101 9.31 14.16 12.49
N ARG A 102 8.09 14.06 11.93
CA ARG A 102 6.94 13.52 12.65
C ARG A 102 6.89 12.01 12.55
N GLU A 103 6.08 11.39 13.41
CA GLU A 103 5.90 9.94 13.40
C GLU A 103 5.25 9.48 12.09
N VAL A 104 5.81 8.42 11.51
CA VAL A 104 5.23 7.74 10.34
C VAL A 104 4.51 6.48 10.80
N GLU A 105 3.30 6.28 10.33
CA GLU A 105 2.45 5.15 10.71
C GLU A 105 2.86 3.84 10.03
N VAL A 106 4.08 3.37 10.36
CA VAL A 106 4.68 2.21 9.69
C VAL A 106 3.88 0.93 9.94
N GLU A 107 3.42 0.72 11.17
CA GLU A 107 2.69 -0.51 11.49
C GLU A 107 1.31 -0.54 10.84
N ALA A 108 0.61 0.59 10.82
CA ALA A 108 -0.74 0.64 10.26
C ALA A 108 -0.77 0.46 8.74
N ILE A 109 0.20 1.04 8.03
CA ILE A 109 0.17 1.04 6.56
C ILE A 109 0.89 -0.18 5.98
N TRP A 110 1.99 -0.62 6.56
CA TRP A 110 2.81 -1.71 6.02
C TRP A 110 2.85 -2.93 6.91
N GLY A 111 3.05 -2.76 8.21
CA GLY A 111 3.23 -3.86 9.16
C GLY A 111 2.00 -4.74 9.30
N GLU A 112 0.86 -4.14 9.56
CA GLU A 112 -0.39 -4.89 9.73
C GLU A 112 -0.84 -5.60 8.44
N PRO A 113 -0.83 -4.92 7.26
CA PRO A 113 -1.13 -5.62 6.01
C PRO A 113 -0.17 -6.78 5.72
N LEU A 114 1.12 -6.62 6.03
CA LEU A 114 2.09 -7.69 5.87
C LEU A 114 1.74 -8.91 6.73
N ARG A 115 1.43 -8.67 8.01
CA ARG A 115 1.05 -9.76 8.92
C ARG A 115 -0.22 -10.47 8.46
N ARG A 116 -1.20 -9.73 7.97
CA ARG A 116 -2.44 -10.31 7.43
C ARG A 116 -2.19 -11.13 6.18
N ALA A 117 -1.33 -10.64 5.30
CA ALA A 117 -0.94 -11.37 4.10
C ALA A 117 -0.26 -12.70 4.46
N GLN A 118 0.69 -12.65 5.37
CA GLN A 118 1.43 -13.84 5.83
C GLN A 118 0.49 -14.85 6.50
N ALA A 119 -0.43 -14.38 7.33
CA ALA A 119 -1.41 -15.24 8.00
C ALA A 119 -2.33 -15.94 6.99
N ALA A 120 -2.59 -15.32 5.85
CA ALA A 120 -3.40 -15.88 4.77
C ALA A 120 -2.59 -16.74 3.79
N GLY A 121 -1.30 -16.94 4.05
CA GLY A 121 -0.43 -17.74 3.21
C GLY A 121 0.09 -17.04 1.97
N ALA A 122 -0.01 -15.72 1.90
CA ALA A 122 0.51 -14.95 0.78
C ALA A 122 1.99 -14.62 1.01
N LYS A 123 2.82 -14.95 0.03
CA LYS A 123 4.23 -14.55 0.03
C LYS A 123 4.34 -13.20 -0.66
N VAL A 124 4.78 -12.19 0.08
CA VAL A 124 4.89 -10.82 -0.39
C VAL A 124 6.27 -10.26 -0.06
N PRO A 125 7.32 -10.77 -0.72
CA PRO A 125 8.71 -10.46 -0.34
C PRO A 125 9.07 -8.99 -0.51
N ARG A 126 8.49 -8.30 -1.48
CA ARG A 126 8.78 -6.88 -1.69
C ARG A 126 8.16 -6.02 -0.60
N LEU A 127 6.94 -6.34 -0.19
CA LEU A 127 6.30 -5.67 0.95
C LEU A 127 7.08 -5.92 2.23
N GLU A 128 7.54 -7.13 2.43
CA GLU A 128 8.36 -7.49 3.59
C GLU A 128 9.65 -6.65 3.65
N ARG A 129 10.35 -6.51 2.51
CA ARG A 129 11.57 -5.71 2.44
C ARG A 129 11.28 -4.22 2.63
N LEU A 130 10.20 -3.73 2.03
CA LEU A 130 9.81 -2.33 2.19
C LEU A 130 9.51 -2.00 3.65
N TYR A 131 8.73 -2.85 4.30
CA TYR A 131 8.43 -2.68 5.72
C TYR A 131 9.69 -2.66 6.58
N ALA A 132 10.61 -3.59 6.36
CA ALA A 132 11.88 -3.62 7.09
C ALA A 132 12.69 -2.35 6.88
N SER A 133 12.76 -1.85 5.64
CA SER A 133 13.44 -0.60 5.31
C SER A 133 12.81 0.60 6.01
N LEU A 134 11.48 0.67 6.01
CA LEU A 134 10.77 1.78 6.63
C LEU A 134 10.94 1.79 8.15
N LYS A 135 10.92 0.63 8.79
CA LYS A 135 11.19 0.53 10.22
C LYS A 135 12.56 1.08 10.56
N LYS A 136 13.56 0.74 9.75
CA LYS A 136 14.94 1.18 9.95
C LYS A 136 15.08 2.68 9.74
N LEU A 137 14.51 3.20 8.65
CA LEU A 137 14.59 4.62 8.29
C LEU A 137 13.84 5.53 9.25
N THR A 138 12.74 5.04 9.84
CA THR A 138 11.90 5.83 10.75
C THR A 138 12.21 5.58 12.22
N ALA A 139 13.15 4.71 12.54
CA ALA A 139 13.58 4.44 13.90
C ALA A 139 14.20 5.69 14.52
N ARG A 140 13.84 5.99 15.76
CA ARG A 140 14.34 7.16 16.49
C ARG A 140 14.93 6.78 17.82
#